data_2847a61e637b35668cfbb9376ef72d6e
#
_entry.id   2847a61e637b35668cfbb9376ef72d6e
#
_cell.length_a   1.000
_cell.length_b   1.000
_cell.length_c   1.000
_cell.angle_alpha   90.00
_cell.angle_beta   90.00
_cell.angle_gamma   90.00
#
_symmetry.space_group_name_H-M   'P 1'
#
loop_
_entity.id
_entity.type
_entity.pdbx_description
1 polymer ?
#
loop_
_entity_poly.entity_id
_entity_poly.type
_entity_poly.pdbx_seq_one_letter_code
_entity_poly.pdbx_strand_id
1 'polypeptide(L)'
;MTPRQILCAAALALLATTPAQAQEVEANMAIPFYNTAHAVQGLYGQWFSPQAKAAQASAQALSQALRAHCAAPAGSAAATLQTARQAYVQSSRQWSSFSAVALGPLVERRSARLVDFRPMRPALLKKAIQSAPADLAAMERIGAPAKGYPALENLLWTQPVEPQTPACAYATLVAEEIGAEMGILSNGFAKLATQDWSEDGDATTEAMAEFINQWVGGLERLRWADMEKPLRSAGSAGSKPPAWEHLASGSTVEVWRAHWQGLRTLAVSVDRKVPQPGVDIVPIESYLRGRGLNPLADRWLKAVNEADAGMRALTEPSAKAVDAATKPLSRLKRLMEGEVAPALEVNIGFSDADGD
;
A
#
# COMPACT_ATOMS: atom_id res chain seq x y z
N MET A 1 -43.22 39.82 -52.82
CA MET A 1 -42.63 38.50 -52.67
C MET A 1 -41.69 38.55 -51.41
N THR A 2 -42.14 38.05 -50.31
CA THR A 2 -41.47 38.13 -49.02
C THR A 2 -40.67 36.84 -48.72
N PRO A 3 -39.42 36.88 -48.24
CA PRO A 3 -38.75 35.70 -47.77
C PRO A 3 -39.03 35.46 -46.26
N ARG A 4 -39.42 34.27 -45.97
CA ARG A 4 -39.64 33.72 -44.62
C ARG A 4 -38.32 33.61 -43.80
N GLN A 5 -38.29 34.20 -42.62
CA GLN A 5 -37.28 34.01 -41.61
C GLN A 5 -37.56 32.70 -40.91
N ILE A 6 -36.55 31.82 -40.88
CA ILE A 6 -36.53 30.58 -40.04
C ILE A 6 -35.74 30.91 -38.76
N LEU A 7 -36.43 30.97 -37.61
CA LEU A 7 -35.81 31.01 -36.29
C LEU A 7 -35.38 29.59 -35.91
N CYS A 8 -34.08 29.37 -35.77
CA CYS A 8 -33.55 28.21 -35.06
C CYS A 8 -33.49 28.52 -33.55
N ALA A 9 -34.36 27.89 -32.77
CA ALA A 9 -34.27 27.89 -31.33
C ALA A 9 -33.24 26.84 -30.87
N ALA A 10 -32.12 27.28 -30.36
CA ALA A 10 -31.14 26.41 -29.69
C ALA A 10 -31.60 26.13 -28.27
N ALA A 11 -32.02 24.90 -27.99
CA ALA A 11 -32.31 24.43 -26.64
C ALA A 11 -31.00 24.09 -25.91
N LEU A 12 -30.56 24.91 -24.97
CA LEU A 12 -29.52 24.58 -24.00
C LEU A 12 -30.07 23.56 -23.00
N ALA A 13 -29.66 22.32 -23.11
CA ALA A 13 -29.89 21.32 -22.08
C ALA A 13 -28.90 21.57 -20.91
N LEU A 14 -29.39 22.13 -19.81
CA LEU A 14 -28.68 22.14 -18.53
C LEU A 14 -28.61 20.70 -17.97
N LEU A 15 -27.46 20.09 -18.09
CA LEU A 15 -27.11 18.86 -17.34
C LEU A 15 -27.00 19.24 -15.86
N ALA A 16 -28.07 19.05 -15.10
CA ALA A 16 -28.01 19.09 -13.67
C ALA A 16 -27.21 17.88 -13.18
N THR A 17 -25.96 18.10 -12.79
CA THR A 17 -25.16 17.13 -12.04
C THR A 17 -25.76 17.03 -10.63
N THR A 18 -26.62 16.04 -10.43
CA THR A 18 -27.04 15.67 -9.07
C THR A 18 -25.81 15.18 -8.31
N PRO A 19 -25.53 15.71 -7.09
CA PRO A 19 -24.50 15.14 -6.25
C PRO A 19 -24.90 13.70 -5.92
N ALA A 20 -24.01 12.75 -6.13
CA ALA A 20 -24.19 11.38 -5.73
C ALA A 20 -24.40 11.36 -4.20
N GLN A 21 -25.67 11.32 -3.77
CA GLN A 21 -26.02 11.11 -2.38
C GLN A 21 -25.49 9.75 -1.97
N ALA A 22 -24.67 9.73 -0.93
CA ALA A 22 -24.27 8.51 -0.26
C ALA A 22 -25.55 7.82 0.24
N GLN A 23 -25.99 6.79 -0.51
CA GLN A 23 -27.11 5.96 -0.08
C GLN A 23 -26.70 5.26 1.23
N GLU A 24 -27.40 5.55 2.30
CA GLU A 24 -27.33 4.79 3.53
C GLU A 24 -27.68 3.33 3.20
N VAL A 25 -26.89 2.40 3.78
CA VAL A 25 -27.22 0.96 3.71
C VAL A 25 -28.61 0.80 4.30
N GLU A 26 -29.55 0.24 3.54
CA GLU A 26 -30.90 0.02 4.02
C GLU A 26 -30.85 -0.72 5.35
N ALA A 27 -31.50 -0.15 6.38
CA ALA A 27 -31.45 -0.61 7.77
C ALA A 27 -32.01 -2.03 8.00
N ASN A 28 -32.39 -2.74 6.94
CA ASN A 28 -33.02 -4.06 6.95
C ASN A 28 -32.23 -5.18 6.26
N MET A 29 -30.97 -4.95 5.82
CA MET A 29 -30.18 -6.08 5.31
C MET A 29 -29.69 -6.95 6.49
N ALA A 30 -30.14 -8.20 6.52
CA ALA A 30 -29.65 -9.19 7.47
C ALA A 30 -28.16 -9.45 7.20
N ILE A 31 -27.30 -9.08 8.15
CA ILE A 31 -25.88 -9.35 8.07
C ILE A 31 -25.63 -10.73 8.66
N PRO A 32 -25.00 -11.66 7.92
CA PRO A 32 -24.72 -12.99 8.45
C PRO A 32 -23.70 -12.93 9.60
N PHE A 33 -23.72 -13.95 10.45
CA PHE A 33 -22.67 -14.16 11.42
C PHE A 33 -21.37 -14.60 10.69
N TYR A 34 -20.27 -13.92 10.97
CA TYR A 34 -18.94 -14.29 10.50
C TYR A 34 -18.15 -14.91 11.66
N ASN A 35 -17.76 -16.16 11.54
CA ASN A 35 -16.74 -16.73 12.42
C ASN A 35 -15.33 -16.35 11.95
N THR A 36 -14.32 -16.66 12.76
CA THR A 36 -12.91 -16.36 12.45
C THR A 36 -12.43 -17.05 11.18
N ALA A 37 -12.85 -18.30 10.94
CA ALA A 37 -12.47 -19.04 9.74
C ALA A 37 -12.98 -18.35 8.46
N HIS A 38 -14.22 -17.86 8.45
CA HIS A 38 -14.76 -17.10 7.31
C HIS A 38 -13.96 -15.83 7.03
N ALA A 39 -13.55 -15.10 8.09
CA ALA A 39 -12.79 -13.86 7.93
C ALA A 39 -11.37 -14.14 7.41
N VAL A 40 -10.69 -15.15 7.97
CA VAL A 40 -9.33 -15.53 7.59
C VAL A 40 -9.29 -16.13 6.19
N GLN A 41 -10.27 -16.97 5.81
CA GLN A 41 -10.40 -17.51 4.46
C GLN A 41 -10.54 -16.40 3.42
N GLY A 42 -11.43 -15.44 3.66
CA GLY A 42 -11.60 -14.26 2.80
C GLY A 42 -10.35 -13.38 2.75
N LEU A 43 -9.68 -13.20 3.87
CA LEU A 43 -8.45 -12.41 3.99
C LEU A 43 -7.33 -12.96 3.09
N TYR A 44 -7.00 -14.25 3.21
CA TYR A 44 -5.94 -14.87 2.39
C TYR A 44 -6.37 -15.12 0.95
N GLY A 45 -7.61 -15.58 0.73
CA GLY A 45 -8.11 -15.92 -0.60
C GLY A 45 -8.43 -14.73 -1.48
N GLN A 46 -9.10 -13.72 -0.92
CA GLN A 46 -9.68 -12.64 -1.70
C GLN A 46 -8.90 -11.31 -1.59
N TRP A 47 -8.01 -11.18 -0.59
CA TRP A 47 -7.19 -9.99 -0.48
C TRP A 47 -5.70 -10.29 -0.70
N PHE A 48 -5.05 -11.10 0.16
CA PHE A 48 -3.60 -11.29 0.08
C PHE A 48 -3.15 -11.97 -1.21
N SER A 49 -3.79 -13.06 -1.65
CA SER A 49 -3.38 -13.77 -2.86
C SER A 49 -3.49 -12.89 -4.12
N PRO A 50 -4.59 -12.16 -4.37
CA PRO A 50 -4.67 -11.21 -5.48
C PRO A 50 -3.66 -10.06 -5.37
N GLN A 51 -3.45 -9.48 -4.16
CA GLN A 51 -2.49 -8.40 -3.95
C GLN A 51 -1.05 -8.85 -4.22
N ALA A 52 -0.67 -10.05 -3.75
CA ALA A 52 0.64 -10.63 -4.00
C ALA A 52 0.90 -10.88 -5.50
N LYS A 53 -0.11 -11.38 -6.24
CA LYS A 53 -0.04 -11.54 -7.70
C LYS A 53 0.14 -10.18 -8.41
N ALA A 54 -0.60 -9.17 -7.99
CA ALA A 54 -0.48 -7.82 -8.54
C ALA A 54 0.89 -7.19 -8.22
N ALA A 55 1.43 -7.40 -7.02
CA ALA A 55 2.77 -6.97 -6.65
C ALA A 55 3.83 -7.68 -7.50
N GLN A 56 3.71 -8.98 -7.72
CA GLN A 56 4.60 -9.74 -8.61
C GLN A 56 4.55 -9.19 -10.04
N ALA A 57 3.37 -8.98 -10.60
CA ALA A 57 3.21 -8.46 -11.96
C ALA A 57 3.82 -7.06 -12.12
N SER A 58 3.61 -6.16 -11.14
CA SER A 58 4.17 -4.80 -11.18
C SER A 58 5.70 -4.79 -11.04
N ALA A 59 6.27 -5.67 -10.20
CA ALA A 59 7.72 -5.81 -10.05
C ALA A 59 8.37 -6.42 -11.31
N GLN A 60 7.71 -7.37 -11.98
CA GLN A 60 8.15 -7.89 -13.26
C GLN A 60 8.13 -6.81 -14.35
N ALA A 61 7.08 -5.98 -14.40
CA ALA A 61 7.02 -4.84 -15.33
C ALA A 61 8.16 -3.84 -15.09
N LEU A 62 8.51 -3.57 -13.83
CA LEU A 62 9.66 -2.73 -13.46
C LEU A 62 10.98 -3.34 -13.96
N SER A 63 11.22 -4.64 -13.74
CA SER A 63 12.40 -5.34 -14.26
C SER A 63 12.50 -5.27 -15.78
N GLN A 64 11.39 -5.49 -16.49
CA GLN A 64 11.33 -5.42 -17.94
C GLN A 64 11.63 -4.00 -18.46
N ALA A 65 11.06 -2.98 -17.82
CA ALA A 65 11.28 -1.58 -18.19
C ALA A 65 12.74 -1.16 -17.99
N LEU A 66 13.38 -1.60 -16.90
CA LEU A 66 14.82 -1.36 -16.65
C LEU A 66 15.72 -2.10 -17.64
N ARG A 67 15.43 -3.38 -17.95
CA ARG A 67 16.16 -4.11 -19.00
C ARG A 67 16.07 -3.39 -20.36
N ALA A 68 14.86 -2.95 -20.72
CA ALA A 68 14.65 -2.22 -21.97
C ALA A 68 15.41 -0.89 -21.98
N HIS A 69 15.42 -0.16 -20.87
CA HIS A 69 16.21 1.06 -20.75
C HIS A 69 17.70 0.79 -20.85
N CYS A 70 18.23 -0.21 -20.15
CA CYS A 70 19.65 -0.52 -20.14
C CYS A 70 20.17 -1.08 -21.48
N ALA A 71 19.31 -1.66 -22.30
CA ALA A 71 19.61 -2.10 -23.67
C ALA A 71 19.37 -1.01 -24.73
N ALA A 72 18.81 0.14 -24.36
CA ALA A 72 18.38 1.16 -25.32
C ALA A 72 19.56 1.82 -26.04
N PRO A 73 19.44 2.14 -27.33
CA PRO A 73 20.36 3.02 -28.00
C PRO A 73 20.23 4.47 -27.49
N ALA A 74 21.30 5.26 -27.60
CA ALA A 74 21.37 6.61 -27.04
C ALA A 74 20.18 7.50 -27.44
N GLY A 75 19.66 7.39 -28.66
CA GLY A 75 18.54 8.20 -29.15
C GLY A 75 17.17 7.92 -28.48
N SER A 76 17.01 6.77 -27.79
CA SER A 76 15.78 6.39 -27.09
C SER A 76 15.92 6.38 -25.56
N ALA A 77 17.07 6.73 -25.03
CA ALA A 77 17.39 6.66 -23.60
C ALA A 77 16.40 7.46 -22.74
N ALA A 78 16.03 8.66 -23.15
CA ALA A 78 15.11 9.51 -22.38
C ALA A 78 13.69 8.90 -22.28
N ALA A 79 13.17 8.36 -23.38
CA ALA A 79 11.84 7.74 -23.40
C ALA A 79 11.79 6.45 -22.58
N THR A 80 12.81 5.60 -22.69
CA THR A 80 12.89 4.35 -21.92
C THR A 80 13.14 4.59 -20.44
N LEU A 81 13.91 5.63 -20.06
CA LEU A 81 14.04 6.06 -18.66
C LEU A 81 12.69 6.49 -18.08
N GLN A 82 11.90 7.26 -18.83
CA GLN A 82 10.59 7.67 -18.39
C GLN A 82 9.65 6.47 -18.19
N THR A 83 9.71 5.47 -19.05
CA THR A 83 8.97 4.21 -18.89
C THR A 83 9.41 3.46 -17.62
N ALA A 84 10.71 3.39 -17.35
CA ALA A 84 11.23 2.76 -16.12
C ALA A 84 10.79 3.52 -14.86
N ARG A 85 10.75 4.85 -14.89
CA ARG A 85 10.23 5.69 -13.80
C ARG A 85 8.74 5.44 -13.53
N GLN A 86 7.92 5.34 -14.56
CA GLN A 86 6.49 5.03 -14.42
C GLN A 86 6.29 3.63 -13.82
N ALA A 87 7.04 2.64 -14.30
CA ALA A 87 7.01 1.29 -13.76
C ALA A 87 7.46 1.24 -12.29
N TYR A 88 8.47 2.02 -11.90
CA TYR A 88 8.89 2.15 -10.51
C TYR A 88 7.76 2.71 -9.62
N VAL A 89 7.14 3.82 -10.01
CA VAL A 89 6.03 4.43 -9.23
C VAL A 89 4.89 3.44 -9.08
N GLN A 90 4.52 2.74 -10.14
CA GLN A 90 3.46 1.73 -10.07
C GLN A 90 3.83 0.56 -9.15
N SER A 91 5.07 0.06 -9.23
CA SER A 91 5.54 -1.06 -8.43
C SER A 91 5.67 -0.68 -6.95
N SER A 92 6.20 0.51 -6.63
CA SER A 92 6.31 0.99 -5.24
C SER A 92 4.94 1.24 -4.58
N ARG A 93 3.96 1.76 -5.33
CA ARG A 93 2.57 1.90 -4.86
C ARG A 93 1.92 0.55 -4.59
N GLN A 94 2.10 -0.42 -5.49
CA GLN A 94 1.56 -1.77 -5.31
C GLN A 94 2.19 -2.47 -4.10
N TRP A 95 3.51 -2.32 -3.92
CA TRP A 95 4.21 -2.80 -2.74
C TRP A 95 3.65 -2.16 -1.46
N SER A 96 3.50 -0.85 -1.43
CA SER A 96 3.00 -0.12 -0.27
C SER A 96 1.57 -0.53 0.12
N SER A 97 0.69 -0.76 -0.87
CA SER A 97 -0.66 -1.28 -0.62
C SER A 97 -0.64 -2.72 -0.09
N PHE A 98 0.12 -3.60 -0.74
CA PHE A 98 0.21 -5.02 -0.38
C PHE A 98 0.84 -5.24 1.00
N SER A 99 1.89 -4.49 1.35
CA SER A 99 2.59 -4.58 2.63
C SER A 99 1.98 -3.73 3.74
N ALA A 100 0.83 -3.09 3.50
CA ALA A 100 0.17 -2.24 4.49
C ALA A 100 -0.19 -3.01 5.77
N VAL A 101 -0.57 -4.27 5.63
CA VAL A 101 -0.73 -5.23 6.72
C VAL A 101 0.26 -6.37 6.50
N ALA A 102 1.27 -6.47 7.34
CA ALA A 102 2.34 -7.46 7.17
C ALA A 102 1.98 -8.77 7.89
N LEU A 103 1.54 -9.79 7.15
CA LEU A 103 1.15 -11.11 7.67
C LEU A 103 1.96 -12.24 7.01
N GLY A 104 2.03 -13.38 7.69
CA GLY A 104 2.56 -14.64 7.18
C GLY A 104 3.88 -14.46 6.42
N PRO A 105 3.96 -14.81 5.11
CA PRO A 105 5.19 -14.74 4.34
C PRO A 105 5.88 -13.37 4.34
N LEU A 106 5.15 -12.26 4.46
CA LEU A 106 5.74 -10.91 4.56
C LEU A 106 6.59 -10.75 5.82
N VAL A 107 6.10 -11.25 6.96
CA VAL A 107 6.79 -11.20 8.26
C VAL A 107 7.89 -12.25 8.33
N GLU A 108 7.57 -13.51 8.03
CA GLU A 108 8.49 -14.64 8.08
C GLU A 108 9.78 -14.38 7.31
N ARG A 109 9.65 -13.77 6.14
CA ARG A 109 10.75 -13.44 5.26
C ARG A 109 11.39 -12.09 5.53
N ARG A 110 10.78 -11.26 6.36
CA ARG A 110 11.19 -9.87 6.57
C ARG A 110 11.28 -9.09 5.24
N SER A 111 10.30 -9.28 4.37
CA SER A 111 10.35 -8.81 2.98
C SER A 111 10.54 -7.30 2.87
N ALA A 112 9.97 -6.52 3.79
CA ALA A 112 10.20 -5.06 3.84
C ALA A 112 11.70 -4.72 3.98
N ARG A 113 12.45 -5.50 4.77
CA ARG A 113 13.91 -5.32 4.90
C ARG A 113 14.68 -5.70 3.65
N LEU A 114 14.16 -6.62 2.84
CA LEU A 114 14.80 -7.04 1.59
C LEU A 114 14.57 -6.02 0.46
N VAL A 115 13.33 -5.53 0.32
CA VAL A 115 12.94 -4.74 -0.86
C VAL A 115 12.78 -3.24 -0.60
N ASP A 116 12.64 -2.81 0.67
CA ASP A 116 12.36 -1.41 1.01
C ASP A 116 13.08 -0.95 2.28
N PHE A 117 14.34 -1.35 2.44
CA PHE A 117 15.16 -0.97 3.59
C PHE A 117 15.54 0.53 3.56
N ARG A 118 15.23 1.24 4.61
CA ARG A 118 15.50 2.67 4.73
C ARG A 118 16.29 3.01 6.02
N PRO A 119 17.17 4.01 5.98
CA PRO A 119 17.54 4.81 4.81
C PRO A 119 18.54 4.10 3.88
N MET A 120 18.41 4.32 2.57
CA MET A 120 19.45 3.96 1.60
C MET A 120 20.75 4.74 1.91
N ARG A 121 21.90 4.09 1.69
CA ARG A 121 23.23 4.66 1.94
C ARG A 121 24.01 4.87 0.63
N PRO A 122 24.16 6.12 0.14
CA PRO A 122 24.78 6.39 -1.16
C PRO A 122 26.20 5.80 -1.31
N ALA A 123 27.01 5.83 -0.24
CA ALA A 123 28.35 5.26 -0.26
C ALA A 123 28.34 3.74 -0.46
N LEU A 124 27.39 3.03 0.16
CA LEU A 124 27.23 1.58 -0.02
C LEU A 124 26.68 1.25 -1.41
N LEU A 125 25.71 2.04 -1.92
CA LEU A 125 25.21 1.91 -3.29
C LEU A 125 26.34 2.06 -4.31
N LYS A 126 27.18 3.11 -4.19
CA LYS A 126 28.35 3.31 -5.05
C LYS A 126 29.31 2.11 -5.02
N LYS A 127 29.59 1.58 -3.81
CA LYS A 127 30.46 0.40 -3.65
C LYS A 127 29.84 -0.85 -4.28
N ALA A 128 28.53 -1.04 -4.13
CA ALA A 128 27.81 -2.15 -4.73
C ALA A 128 27.84 -2.10 -6.26
N ILE A 129 27.65 -0.95 -6.88
CA ILE A 129 27.78 -0.76 -8.33
C ILE A 129 29.22 -1.09 -8.79
N GLN A 130 30.23 -0.61 -8.05
CA GLN A 130 31.66 -0.89 -8.37
C GLN A 130 32.02 -2.36 -8.25
N SER A 131 31.34 -3.13 -7.41
CA SER A 131 31.54 -4.57 -7.28
C SER A 131 31.06 -5.38 -8.48
N ALA A 132 30.26 -4.74 -9.35
CA ALA A 132 29.71 -5.30 -10.58
C ALA A 132 29.14 -6.73 -10.40
N PRO A 133 28.11 -6.94 -9.55
CA PRO A 133 27.55 -8.27 -9.36
C PRO A 133 27.03 -8.82 -10.69
N ALA A 134 27.32 -10.09 -10.94
CA ALA A 134 27.02 -10.72 -12.23
C ALA A 134 25.55 -11.23 -12.31
N ASP A 135 24.97 -11.58 -11.17
CA ASP A 135 23.66 -12.24 -11.08
C ASP A 135 23.02 -12.04 -9.69
N LEU A 136 21.82 -12.60 -9.51
CA LEU A 136 21.09 -12.55 -8.24
C LEU A 136 21.83 -13.25 -7.08
N ALA A 137 22.59 -14.30 -7.34
CA ALA A 137 23.37 -14.96 -6.30
C ALA A 137 24.50 -14.06 -5.77
N ALA A 138 25.11 -13.25 -6.65
CA ALA A 138 26.06 -12.23 -6.24
C ALA A 138 25.40 -11.10 -5.42
N MET A 139 24.13 -10.78 -5.71
CA MET A 139 23.35 -9.77 -4.98
C MET A 139 23.08 -10.14 -3.52
N GLU A 140 23.07 -11.42 -3.14
CA GLU A 140 22.88 -11.85 -1.74
C GLU A 140 23.99 -11.31 -0.82
N ARG A 141 25.18 -11.07 -1.32
CA ARG A 141 26.31 -10.51 -0.56
C ARG A 141 26.25 -8.99 -0.39
N ILE A 142 25.31 -8.33 -1.06
CA ILE A 142 25.13 -6.88 -1.00
C ILE A 142 24.13 -6.56 0.10
N GLY A 143 24.51 -5.66 1.01
CA GLY A 143 23.68 -5.26 2.14
C GLY A 143 22.43 -4.49 1.70
N ALA A 144 21.32 -4.68 2.42
CA ALA A 144 20.03 -4.04 2.17
C ALA A 144 20.09 -2.50 1.96
N PRO A 145 20.96 -1.71 2.65
CA PRO A 145 21.03 -0.26 2.42
C PRO A 145 21.52 0.18 1.03
N ALA A 146 21.92 -0.76 0.17
CA ALA A 146 22.33 -0.50 -1.22
C ALA A 146 21.32 -1.05 -2.24
N LYS A 147 20.21 -1.66 -1.81
CA LYS A 147 19.27 -2.38 -2.66
C LYS A 147 17.83 -1.86 -2.53
N GLY A 148 16.91 -2.55 -3.19
CA GLY A 148 15.47 -2.32 -3.07
C GLY A 148 14.98 -1.04 -3.73
N TYR A 149 13.73 -0.67 -3.44
CA TYR A 149 13.09 0.53 -3.97
C TYR A 149 13.88 1.82 -3.70
N PRO A 150 14.49 2.03 -2.50
CA PRO A 150 15.24 3.26 -2.25
C PRO A 150 16.49 3.41 -3.13
N ALA A 151 17.18 2.31 -3.44
CA ALA A 151 18.31 2.34 -4.37
C ALA A 151 17.86 2.63 -5.80
N LEU A 152 16.73 2.02 -6.25
CA LEU A 152 16.17 2.30 -7.57
C LEU A 152 15.68 3.74 -7.70
N GLU A 153 15.08 4.32 -6.68
CA GLU A 153 14.70 5.75 -6.71
C GLU A 153 15.93 6.64 -6.94
N ASN A 154 17.02 6.38 -6.22
CA ASN A 154 18.27 7.11 -6.43
C ASN A 154 18.79 6.99 -7.86
N LEU A 155 18.81 5.76 -8.41
CA LEU A 155 19.31 5.45 -9.74
C LEU A 155 18.39 5.88 -10.89
N LEU A 156 17.15 6.22 -10.60
CA LEU A 156 16.20 6.69 -11.62
C LEU A 156 16.00 8.21 -11.60
N TRP A 157 16.21 8.88 -10.45
CA TRP A 157 15.94 10.33 -10.32
C TRP A 157 17.11 11.14 -9.82
N THR A 158 17.83 10.70 -8.77
CA THR A 158 18.92 11.50 -8.17
C THR A 158 20.19 11.37 -8.99
N GLN A 159 20.51 10.18 -9.43
CA GLN A 159 21.64 9.84 -10.29
C GLN A 159 21.16 8.94 -11.45
N PRO A 160 20.44 9.50 -12.42
CA PRO A 160 19.83 8.72 -13.48
C PRO A 160 20.85 7.88 -14.21
N VAL A 161 20.58 6.56 -14.30
CA VAL A 161 21.47 5.62 -14.98
C VAL A 161 21.37 5.77 -16.49
N GLU A 162 22.52 5.73 -17.15
CA GLU A 162 22.61 5.73 -18.60
C GLU A 162 22.62 4.28 -19.13
N PRO A 163 22.05 4.01 -20.30
CA PRO A 163 22.12 2.70 -20.94
C PRO A 163 23.55 2.16 -21.04
N GLN A 164 23.69 0.84 -20.99
CA GLN A 164 24.96 0.12 -21.17
C GLN A 164 26.07 0.45 -20.14
N THR A 165 25.66 1.04 -19.00
CA THR A 165 26.59 1.32 -17.88
C THR A 165 26.51 0.26 -16.78
N PRO A 166 27.57 0.09 -15.96
CA PRO A 166 27.52 -0.79 -14.79
C PRO A 166 26.39 -0.40 -13.80
N ALA A 167 26.08 0.88 -13.66
CA ALA A 167 24.98 1.36 -12.81
C ALA A 167 23.62 0.89 -13.35
N CYS A 168 23.44 0.89 -14.67
CA CYS A 168 22.21 0.38 -15.30
C CYS A 168 22.07 -1.14 -15.12
N ALA A 169 23.16 -1.89 -15.30
CA ALA A 169 23.17 -3.33 -15.04
C ALA A 169 22.80 -3.63 -13.57
N TYR A 170 23.38 -2.87 -12.64
CA TYR A 170 23.06 -2.98 -11.22
C TYR A 170 21.58 -2.66 -10.91
N ALA A 171 21.03 -1.60 -11.48
CA ALA A 171 19.61 -1.25 -11.32
C ALA A 171 18.68 -2.37 -11.82
N THR A 172 19.05 -3.03 -12.92
CA THR A 172 18.32 -4.18 -13.45
C THR A 172 18.31 -5.34 -12.44
N LEU A 173 19.47 -5.69 -11.88
CA LEU A 173 19.58 -6.77 -10.87
C LEU A 173 18.79 -6.45 -9.59
N VAL A 174 18.77 -5.19 -9.12
CA VAL A 174 17.96 -4.77 -7.99
C VAL A 174 16.46 -4.96 -8.27
N ALA A 175 16.01 -4.61 -9.48
CA ALA A 175 14.60 -4.82 -9.86
C ALA A 175 14.25 -6.31 -10.02
N GLU A 176 15.17 -7.12 -10.50
CA GLU A 176 15.02 -8.58 -10.60
C GLU A 176 14.92 -9.22 -9.21
N GLU A 177 15.74 -8.76 -8.26
CA GLU A 177 15.68 -9.23 -6.85
C GLU A 177 14.32 -8.90 -6.21
N ILE A 178 13.78 -7.68 -6.42
CA ILE A 178 12.43 -7.33 -6.01
C ILE A 178 11.40 -8.28 -6.66
N GLY A 179 11.51 -8.52 -7.96
CA GLY A 179 10.61 -9.42 -8.69
C GLY A 179 10.67 -10.86 -8.19
N ALA A 180 11.86 -11.36 -7.84
CA ALA A 180 12.04 -12.70 -7.25
C ALA A 180 11.36 -12.80 -5.88
N GLU A 181 11.55 -11.81 -5.01
CA GLU A 181 10.86 -11.77 -3.70
C GLU A 181 9.34 -11.72 -3.84
N MET A 182 8.81 -10.88 -4.74
CA MET A 182 7.36 -10.85 -5.01
C MET A 182 6.84 -12.19 -5.53
N GLY A 183 7.63 -12.92 -6.31
CA GLY A 183 7.29 -14.29 -6.77
C GLY A 183 7.17 -15.28 -5.62
N ILE A 184 8.11 -15.25 -4.67
CA ILE A 184 8.09 -16.08 -3.48
C ILE A 184 6.86 -15.76 -2.61
N LEU A 185 6.58 -14.47 -2.38
CA LEU A 185 5.40 -14.01 -1.64
C LEU A 185 4.10 -14.45 -2.32
N SER A 186 4.00 -14.31 -3.64
CA SER A 186 2.83 -14.74 -4.41
C SER A 186 2.55 -16.23 -4.23
N ASN A 187 3.59 -17.06 -4.27
CA ASN A 187 3.46 -18.51 -4.04
C ASN A 187 3.08 -18.83 -2.58
N GLY A 188 3.66 -18.10 -1.61
CA GLY A 188 3.32 -18.27 -0.20
C GLY A 188 1.87 -17.95 0.10
N PHE A 189 1.37 -16.82 -0.37
CA PHE A 189 -0.03 -16.43 -0.17
C PHE A 189 -1.01 -17.29 -0.99
N ALA A 190 -0.61 -17.84 -2.13
CA ALA A 190 -1.43 -18.80 -2.86
C ALA A 190 -1.66 -20.10 -2.07
N LYS A 191 -0.67 -20.54 -1.29
CA LYS A 191 -0.82 -21.71 -0.39
C LYS A 191 -1.80 -21.40 0.74
N LEU A 192 -1.65 -20.26 1.42
CA LEU A 192 -2.57 -19.83 2.49
C LEU A 192 -4.00 -19.63 1.99
N ALA A 193 -4.18 -19.16 0.75
CA ALA A 193 -5.48 -18.98 0.12
C ALA A 193 -6.23 -20.30 -0.15
N THR A 194 -5.51 -21.43 -0.27
CA THR A 194 -6.08 -22.77 -0.51
C THR A 194 -6.14 -23.63 0.75
N GLN A 195 -5.63 -23.15 1.87
CA GLN A 195 -5.71 -23.82 3.17
C GLN A 195 -7.17 -23.83 3.65
N ASP A 196 -7.61 -24.95 4.22
CA ASP A 196 -8.90 -25.03 4.92
C ASP A 196 -8.75 -24.50 6.34
N TRP A 197 -9.19 -23.29 6.55
CA TRP A 197 -9.11 -22.60 7.83
C TRP A 197 -10.18 -23.05 8.84
N SER A 198 -11.14 -23.92 8.42
CA SER A 198 -12.19 -24.43 9.30
C SER A 198 -11.73 -25.61 10.14
N GLU A 199 -10.63 -26.28 9.77
CA GLU A 199 -10.14 -27.50 10.42
C GLU A 199 -9.40 -27.21 11.74
N ASP A 200 -8.80 -26.01 11.90
CA ASP A 200 -8.02 -25.64 13.07
C ASP A 200 -8.47 -24.30 13.64
N GLY A 201 -9.27 -24.36 14.72
CA GLY A 201 -9.82 -23.19 15.39
C GLY A 201 -8.76 -22.32 16.09
N ASP A 202 -7.69 -22.93 16.60
CA ASP A 202 -6.61 -22.23 17.29
C ASP A 202 -5.78 -21.44 16.26
N ALA A 203 -5.35 -22.09 15.18
CA ALA A 203 -4.62 -21.41 14.07
C ALA A 203 -5.43 -20.26 13.46
N THR A 204 -6.76 -20.45 13.34
CA THR A 204 -7.65 -19.40 12.81
C THR A 204 -7.75 -18.22 13.76
N THR A 205 -7.81 -18.47 15.05
CA THR A 205 -7.87 -17.44 16.09
C THR A 205 -6.55 -16.66 16.16
N GLU A 206 -5.42 -17.36 16.08
CA GLU A 206 -4.10 -16.73 16.01
C GLU A 206 -3.96 -15.86 14.77
N ALA A 207 -4.35 -16.36 13.59
CA ALA A 207 -4.30 -15.60 12.34
C ALA A 207 -5.17 -14.33 12.39
N MET A 208 -6.34 -14.39 13.03
CA MET A 208 -7.20 -13.23 13.20
C MET A 208 -6.60 -12.21 14.18
N ALA A 209 -6.02 -12.68 15.28
CA ALA A 209 -5.35 -11.83 16.24
C ALA A 209 -4.12 -11.15 15.62
N GLU A 210 -3.32 -11.90 14.86
CA GLU A 210 -2.20 -11.35 14.10
C GLU A 210 -2.67 -10.31 13.08
N PHE A 211 -3.75 -10.59 12.33
CA PHE A 211 -4.33 -9.62 11.39
C PHE A 211 -4.67 -8.29 12.06
N ILE A 212 -5.37 -8.31 13.18
CA ILE A 212 -5.75 -7.10 13.92
C ILE A 212 -4.52 -6.34 14.40
N ASN A 213 -3.53 -7.04 14.98
CA ASN A 213 -2.27 -6.45 15.44
C ASN A 213 -1.49 -5.81 14.29
N GLN A 214 -1.34 -6.50 13.18
CA GLN A 214 -0.60 -6.00 12.01
C GLN A 214 -1.36 -4.89 11.26
N TRP A 215 -2.68 -4.87 11.32
CA TRP A 215 -3.46 -3.75 10.82
C TRP A 215 -3.18 -2.46 11.62
N VAL A 216 -3.13 -2.58 12.96
CA VAL A 216 -2.73 -1.46 13.84
C VAL A 216 -1.28 -1.03 13.56
N GLY A 217 -0.37 -1.99 13.41
CA GLY A 217 1.02 -1.73 13.08
C GLY A 217 1.17 -1.00 11.74
N GLY A 218 0.43 -1.43 10.72
CA GLY A 218 0.39 -0.75 9.42
C GLY A 218 -0.14 0.68 9.49
N LEU A 219 -1.21 0.89 10.27
CA LEU A 219 -1.75 2.24 10.51
C LEU A 219 -0.74 3.14 11.23
N GLU A 220 -0.05 2.61 12.24
CA GLU A 220 0.98 3.34 12.98
C GLU A 220 2.20 3.64 12.12
N ARG A 221 2.63 2.69 11.28
CA ARG A 221 3.71 2.90 10.32
C ARG A 221 3.37 4.07 9.39
N LEU A 222 2.19 4.05 8.75
CA LEU A 222 1.77 5.14 7.88
C LEU A 222 1.73 6.49 8.62
N ARG A 223 1.01 6.54 9.74
CA ARG A 223 0.81 7.77 10.50
C ARG A 223 2.11 8.33 11.07
N TRP A 224 2.84 7.48 11.81
CA TRP A 224 4.01 7.91 12.56
C TRP A 224 5.29 7.82 11.75
N ALA A 225 5.67 6.60 11.31
CA ALA A 225 6.98 6.38 10.71
C ALA A 225 7.13 7.11 9.37
N ASP A 226 6.09 7.05 8.51
CA ASP A 226 6.17 7.59 7.16
C ASP A 226 5.81 9.09 7.09
N MET A 227 4.86 9.55 7.91
CA MET A 227 4.34 10.93 7.82
C MET A 227 4.84 11.86 8.91
N GLU A 228 4.62 11.55 10.21
CA GLU A 228 4.91 12.48 11.31
C GLU A 228 6.37 12.50 11.75
N LYS A 229 7.02 11.35 11.88
CA LYS A 229 8.41 11.24 12.37
C LYS A 229 9.39 12.05 11.51
N PRO A 230 9.38 11.97 10.16
CA PRO A 230 10.24 12.82 9.33
C PRO A 230 9.97 14.30 9.53
N LEU A 231 8.70 14.70 9.69
CA LEU A 231 8.32 16.09 9.96
C LEU A 231 8.87 16.58 11.28
N ARG A 232 8.73 15.80 12.35
CA ARG A 232 9.24 16.16 13.69
C ARG A 232 10.76 16.16 13.75
N SER A 233 11.42 15.25 13.02
CA SER A 233 12.89 15.17 12.94
C SER A 233 13.52 16.32 12.16
N ALA A 234 12.76 17.00 11.31
CA ALA A 234 13.22 18.18 10.56
C ALA A 234 13.48 19.42 11.47
N GLY A 235 12.97 19.42 12.71
CA GLY A 235 13.17 20.46 13.71
C GLY A 235 12.35 21.73 13.49
N SER A 236 12.15 22.49 14.59
CA SER A 236 11.32 23.70 14.62
C SER A 236 11.91 24.89 13.86
N ALA A 237 13.14 24.80 13.40
CA ALA A 237 13.91 25.94 12.88
C ALA A 237 14.08 25.95 11.36
N GLY A 238 13.40 25.08 10.60
CA GLY A 238 13.50 25.10 9.13
C GLY A 238 14.90 24.79 8.57
N SER A 239 15.79 24.22 9.39
CA SER A 239 17.19 23.98 8.99
C SER A 239 17.36 22.84 7.98
N LYS A 240 16.42 21.91 7.93
CA LYS A 240 16.38 20.83 6.93
C LYS A 240 14.93 20.49 6.56
N PRO A 241 14.62 20.25 5.29
CA PRO A 241 13.30 19.74 4.90
C PRO A 241 13.08 18.35 5.49
N PRO A 242 11.81 17.96 5.76
CA PRO A 242 11.49 16.61 6.19
C PRO A 242 12.00 15.59 5.17
N ALA A 243 12.66 14.55 5.66
CA ALA A 243 13.19 13.48 4.82
C ALA A 243 12.11 12.40 4.58
N TRP A 244 10.98 12.78 3.99
CA TRP A 244 9.97 11.82 3.57
C TRP A 244 10.50 10.91 2.45
N GLU A 245 9.98 9.72 2.42
CA GLU A 245 10.28 8.75 1.37
C GLU A 245 9.66 9.14 0.04
N HIS A 246 10.22 8.65 -1.07
CA HIS A 246 9.73 8.90 -2.43
C HIS A 246 9.68 10.39 -2.86
N LEU A 247 10.50 11.24 -2.24
CA LEU A 247 10.57 12.67 -2.61
C LEU A 247 11.23 12.88 -3.98
N ALA A 248 12.27 12.12 -4.30
CA ALA A 248 12.98 12.28 -5.57
C ALA A 248 12.10 11.90 -6.76
N SER A 249 11.27 10.89 -6.61
CA SER A 249 10.28 10.46 -7.61
C SER A 249 9.02 11.34 -7.65
N GLY A 250 8.81 12.18 -6.62
CA GLY A 250 7.59 12.96 -6.45
C GLY A 250 6.36 12.13 -6.09
N SER A 251 6.54 10.83 -5.72
CA SER A 251 5.43 9.90 -5.50
C SER A 251 5.05 9.68 -4.03
N THR A 252 5.62 10.47 -3.10
CA THR A 252 5.40 10.36 -1.65
C THR A 252 3.91 10.23 -1.29
N VAL A 253 3.08 11.17 -1.73
CA VAL A 253 1.65 11.19 -1.40
C VAL A 253 0.91 10.00 -2.04
N GLU A 254 1.29 9.61 -3.24
CA GLU A 254 0.69 8.47 -3.93
C GLU A 254 0.99 7.15 -3.20
N VAL A 255 2.20 6.99 -2.69
CA VAL A 255 2.61 5.82 -1.90
C VAL A 255 1.87 5.78 -0.56
N TRP A 256 1.76 6.90 0.17
CA TRP A 256 0.97 6.97 1.40
C TRP A 256 -0.51 6.64 1.16
N ARG A 257 -1.10 7.15 0.07
CA ARG A 257 -2.47 6.82 -0.31
C ARG A 257 -2.65 5.34 -0.67
N ALA A 258 -1.66 4.75 -1.32
CA ALA A 258 -1.67 3.32 -1.64
C ALA A 258 -1.61 2.46 -0.36
N HIS A 259 -0.76 2.84 0.61
CA HIS A 259 -0.71 2.22 1.93
C HIS A 259 -2.09 2.30 2.63
N TRP A 260 -2.64 3.51 2.71
CA TRP A 260 -3.97 3.72 3.28
C TRP A 260 -5.05 2.89 2.59
N GLN A 261 -5.00 2.79 1.26
CA GLN A 261 -5.95 1.99 0.51
C GLN A 261 -5.89 0.50 0.87
N GLY A 262 -4.69 -0.04 1.10
CA GLY A 262 -4.51 -1.40 1.62
C GLY A 262 -5.21 -1.60 2.98
N LEU A 263 -4.99 -0.69 3.92
CA LEU A 263 -5.65 -0.70 5.23
C LEU A 263 -7.17 -0.55 5.13
N ARG A 264 -7.62 0.41 4.30
CA ARG A 264 -9.04 0.76 4.17
C ARG A 264 -9.89 -0.38 3.60
N THR A 265 -9.38 -1.11 2.61
CA THR A 265 -10.12 -2.25 2.02
C THR A 265 -10.36 -3.38 3.00
N LEU A 266 -9.51 -3.50 4.01
CA LEU A 266 -9.67 -4.46 5.11
C LEU A 266 -10.48 -3.90 6.28
N ALA A 267 -10.65 -2.59 6.36
CA ALA A 267 -11.38 -1.92 7.42
C ALA A 267 -12.89 -1.83 7.16
N VAL A 268 -13.30 -1.53 5.92
CA VAL A 268 -14.70 -1.31 5.53
C VAL A 268 -14.99 -1.87 4.14
N SER A 269 -16.22 -2.27 3.89
CA SER A 269 -16.66 -2.69 2.56
C SER A 269 -16.59 -1.54 1.57
N VAL A 270 -15.98 -1.77 0.41
CA VAL A 270 -15.78 -0.76 -0.63
C VAL A 270 -17.04 -0.59 -1.48
N ASP A 271 -17.75 -1.68 -1.74
CA ASP A 271 -18.92 -1.76 -2.61
C ASP A 271 -20.26 -1.83 -1.87
N ARG A 272 -20.23 -1.73 -0.54
CA ARG A 272 -21.39 -1.83 0.35
C ARG A 272 -22.19 -3.14 0.26
N LYS A 273 -21.61 -4.16 -0.35
CA LYS A 273 -22.22 -5.50 -0.33
C LYS A 273 -22.04 -6.15 1.03
N VAL A 274 -23.01 -6.96 1.41
CA VAL A 274 -22.87 -7.86 2.55
C VAL A 274 -21.98 -9.02 2.13
N PRO A 275 -20.79 -9.20 2.73
CA PRO A 275 -19.89 -10.28 2.36
C PRO A 275 -20.53 -11.65 2.57
N GLN A 276 -20.34 -12.57 1.61
CA GLN A 276 -20.73 -13.97 1.79
C GLN A 276 -19.68 -14.69 2.65
N PRO A 277 -20.09 -15.34 3.77
CA PRO A 277 -19.18 -16.06 4.65
C PRO A 277 -18.32 -17.09 3.92
N GLY A 278 -16.99 -17.06 4.10
CA GLY A 278 -16.04 -17.98 3.47
C GLY A 278 -15.79 -17.76 1.97
N VAL A 279 -16.46 -16.80 1.33
CA VAL A 279 -16.32 -16.50 -0.10
C VAL A 279 -15.70 -15.12 -0.32
N ASP A 280 -16.24 -14.09 0.34
CA ASP A 280 -15.80 -12.71 0.16
C ASP A 280 -14.82 -12.26 1.26
N ILE A 281 -14.13 -11.14 1.04
CA ILE A 281 -13.42 -10.45 2.11
C ILE A 281 -14.46 -10.02 3.16
N VAL A 282 -14.20 -10.33 4.42
CA VAL A 282 -14.98 -9.84 5.55
C VAL A 282 -14.20 -8.70 6.22
N PRO A 283 -14.47 -7.42 5.86
CA PRO A 283 -13.81 -6.29 6.50
C PRO A 283 -14.15 -6.20 7.98
N ILE A 284 -13.33 -5.50 8.76
CA ILE A 284 -13.51 -5.31 10.21
C ILE A 284 -14.92 -4.81 10.54
N GLU A 285 -15.44 -3.84 9.76
CA GLU A 285 -16.81 -3.35 9.93
C GLU A 285 -17.86 -4.46 9.84
N SER A 286 -17.79 -5.26 8.76
CA SER A 286 -18.75 -6.35 8.54
C SER A 286 -18.61 -7.43 9.61
N TYR A 287 -17.37 -7.72 10.04
CA TYR A 287 -17.11 -8.66 11.12
C TYR A 287 -17.71 -8.21 12.45
N LEU A 288 -17.63 -6.92 12.79
CA LEU A 288 -18.29 -6.34 13.96
C LEU A 288 -19.83 -6.45 13.87
N ARG A 289 -20.39 -6.11 12.71
CA ARG A 289 -21.84 -6.20 12.48
C ARG A 289 -22.36 -7.62 12.58
N GLY A 290 -21.66 -8.57 11.99
CA GLY A 290 -22.01 -10.00 12.05
C GLY A 290 -22.00 -10.56 13.48
N ARG A 291 -21.29 -9.91 14.41
CA ARG A 291 -21.30 -10.23 15.84
C ARG A 291 -22.31 -9.40 16.66
N GLY A 292 -23.18 -8.62 16.00
CA GLY A 292 -24.18 -7.79 16.66
C GLY A 292 -23.64 -6.50 17.27
N LEU A 293 -22.38 -6.14 17.04
CA LEU A 293 -21.72 -4.96 17.57
C LEU A 293 -21.99 -3.70 16.71
N ASN A 294 -23.25 -3.52 16.28
CA ASN A 294 -23.64 -2.48 15.33
C ASN A 294 -23.26 -1.05 15.78
N PRO A 295 -23.47 -0.61 17.05
CA PRO A 295 -23.06 0.73 17.46
C PRO A 295 -21.54 0.96 17.36
N LEU A 296 -20.74 -0.07 17.58
CA LEU A 296 -19.28 0.00 17.43
C LEU A 296 -18.89 0.03 15.95
N ALA A 297 -19.54 -0.78 15.11
CA ALA A 297 -19.34 -0.79 13.66
C ALA A 297 -19.67 0.58 13.03
N ASP A 298 -20.70 1.28 13.51
CA ASP A 298 -21.05 2.63 13.05
C ASP A 298 -19.97 3.66 13.41
N ARG A 299 -19.45 3.60 14.65
CA ARG A 299 -18.32 4.46 15.05
C ARG A 299 -17.06 4.14 14.26
N TRP A 300 -16.80 2.87 14.01
CA TRP A 300 -15.67 2.40 13.17
C TRP A 300 -15.78 2.94 11.75
N LEU A 301 -16.92 2.74 11.09
CA LEU A 301 -17.17 3.24 9.72
C LEU A 301 -17.00 4.76 9.64
N LYS A 302 -17.52 5.50 10.59
CA LYS A 302 -17.37 6.96 10.68
C LYS A 302 -15.88 7.34 10.79
N ALA A 303 -15.13 6.70 11.69
CA ALA A 303 -13.71 7.00 11.89
C ALA A 303 -12.87 6.67 10.64
N VAL A 304 -13.14 5.55 9.96
CA VAL A 304 -12.48 5.19 8.69
C VAL A 304 -12.81 6.22 7.59
N ASN A 305 -14.05 6.66 7.48
CA ASN A 305 -14.45 7.67 6.48
C ASN A 305 -13.78 9.03 6.75
N GLU A 306 -13.63 9.44 8.03
CA GLU A 306 -12.86 10.65 8.38
C GLU A 306 -11.40 10.53 8.00
N ALA A 307 -10.76 9.39 8.27
CA ALA A 307 -9.39 9.11 7.88
C ALA A 307 -9.22 9.11 6.34
N ASP A 308 -10.17 8.48 5.63
CA ASP A 308 -10.18 8.44 4.16
C ASP A 308 -10.34 9.84 3.55
N ALA A 309 -11.19 10.69 4.12
CA ALA A 309 -11.32 12.08 3.70
C ALA A 309 -10.01 12.88 3.91
N GLY A 310 -9.33 12.68 5.04
CA GLY A 310 -8.03 13.28 5.32
C GLY A 310 -6.95 12.84 4.32
N MET A 311 -6.87 11.56 4.04
CA MET A 311 -5.90 11.01 3.09
C MET A 311 -6.20 11.43 1.64
N ARG A 312 -7.46 11.58 1.25
CA ARG A 312 -7.81 12.10 -0.09
C ARG A 312 -7.52 13.58 -0.26
N ALA A 313 -7.67 14.36 0.80
CA ALA A 313 -7.35 15.79 0.77
C ALA A 313 -5.85 16.10 0.70
N LEU A 314 -5.00 15.13 1.02
CA LEU A 314 -3.55 15.27 1.00
C LEU A 314 -3.03 15.28 -0.45
N THR A 315 -2.70 16.45 -0.99
CA THR A 315 -2.22 16.63 -2.38
C THR A 315 -0.70 16.80 -2.49
N GLU A 316 -0.06 17.24 -1.41
CA GLU A 316 1.37 17.47 -1.34
C GLU A 316 1.92 17.13 0.06
N PRO A 317 3.18 16.72 0.19
CA PRO A 317 3.78 16.45 1.49
C PRO A 317 4.23 17.75 2.15
N SER A 318 3.31 18.44 2.84
CA SER A 318 3.58 19.64 3.63
C SER A 318 3.22 19.45 5.10
N ALA A 319 3.84 20.21 6.00
CA ALA A 319 3.59 20.10 7.44
C ALA A 319 2.09 20.23 7.78
N LYS A 320 1.41 21.21 7.18
CA LYS A 320 -0.01 21.46 7.40
C LYS A 320 -0.88 20.30 6.89
N ALA A 321 -0.57 19.78 5.71
CA ALA A 321 -1.34 18.70 5.08
C ALA A 321 -1.13 17.37 5.83
N VAL A 322 0.10 17.08 6.25
CA VAL A 322 0.43 15.90 7.09
C VAL A 322 -0.30 15.98 8.43
N ASP A 323 -0.25 17.11 9.16
CA ASP A 323 -0.96 17.27 10.43
C ASP A 323 -2.47 17.09 10.28
N ALA A 324 -3.05 17.59 9.19
CA ALA A 324 -4.48 17.41 8.92
C ALA A 324 -4.86 15.95 8.64
N ALA A 325 -4.03 15.21 7.91
CA ALA A 325 -4.28 13.80 7.57
C ALA A 325 -4.02 12.85 8.74
N THR A 326 -3.00 13.11 9.58
CA THR A 326 -2.63 12.19 10.66
C THR A 326 -3.53 12.26 11.89
N LYS A 327 -4.22 13.37 12.13
CA LYS A 327 -5.20 13.50 13.22
C LYS A 327 -6.34 12.48 13.15
N PRO A 328 -7.06 12.31 12.03
CA PRO A 328 -8.09 11.27 11.92
C PRO A 328 -7.49 9.85 11.98
N LEU A 329 -6.29 9.59 11.41
CA LEU A 329 -5.62 8.30 11.55
C LEU A 329 -5.32 7.97 13.02
N SER A 330 -4.89 8.97 13.81
CA SER A 330 -4.65 8.84 15.25
C SER A 330 -5.93 8.53 16.05
N ARG A 331 -7.07 9.14 15.67
CA ARG A 331 -8.37 8.81 16.29
C ARG A 331 -8.81 7.39 15.94
N LEU A 332 -8.64 6.99 14.70
CA LEU A 332 -8.95 5.64 14.24
C LEU A 332 -8.12 4.58 14.98
N LYS A 333 -6.80 4.83 15.16
CA LYS A 333 -5.94 3.96 15.96
C LYS A 333 -6.48 3.79 17.38
N ARG A 334 -6.78 4.89 18.06
CA ARG A 334 -7.31 4.83 19.44
C ARG A 334 -8.63 4.08 19.54
N LEU A 335 -9.52 4.22 18.55
CA LEU A 335 -10.78 3.45 18.50
C LEU A 335 -10.49 1.96 18.32
N MET A 336 -9.55 1.61 17.46
CA MET A 336 -9.14 0.21 17.27
C MET A 336 -8.60 -0.40 18.56
N GLU A 337 -7.63 0.26 19.18
CA GLU A 337 -6.96 -0.24 20.40
C GLU A 337 -7.87 -0.24 21.63
N GLY A 338 -8.69 0.80 21.78
CA GLY A 338 -9.51 0.98 23.00
C GLY A 338 -10.86 0.30 22.97
N GLU A 339 -11.42 0.04 21.80
CA GLU A 339 -12.79 -0.47 21.70
C GLU A 339 -12.92 -1.69 20.77
N VAL A 340 -12.35 -1.62 19.56
CA VAL A 340 -12.57 -2.69 18.56
C VAL A 340 -11.81 -3.97 18.93
N ALA A 341 -10.52 -3.88 19.21
CA ALA A 341 -9.71 -5.05 19.56
C ALA A 341 -10.21 -5.74 20.85
N PRO A 342 -10.52 -5.01 21.95
CA PRO A 342 -11.15 -5.63 23.12
C PRO A 342 -12.50 -6.30 22.84
N ALA A 343 -13.34 -5.69 21.99
CA ALA A 343 -14.64 -6.28 21.63
C ALA A 343 -14.49 -7.54 20.74
N LEU A 344 -13.35 -7.72 20.10
CA LEU A 344 -12.98 -8.91 19.33
C LEU A 344 -12.11 -9.88 20.14
N GLU A 345 -11.91 -9.62 21.43
CA GLU A 345 -11.08 -10.42 22.34
C GLU A 345 -9.62 -10.55 21.88
N VAL A 346 -9.12 -9.53 21.16
CA VAL A 346 -7.75 -9.45 20.69
C VAL A 346 -6.93 -8.53 21.60
N ASN A 347 -5.85 -9.06 22.15
CA ASN A 347 -4.87 -8.25 22.85
C ASN A 347 -3.94 -7.59 21.83
N ILE A 348 -3.88 -6.24 21.87
CA ILE A 348 -2.89 -5.51 21.07
C ILE A 348 -1.52 -5.65 21.72
N GLY A 349 -0.63 -6.34 21.04
CA GLY A 349 0.79 -6.44 21.41
C GLY A 349 1.59 -5.24 20.90
N PHE A 350 2.86 -5.14 21.30
CA PHE A 350 3.80 -4.22 20.66
C PHE A 350 4.02 -4.70 19.22
N SER A 351 3.80 -3.82 18.24
CA SER A 351 4.14 -4.11 16.86
C SER A 351 5.61 -3.74 16.61
N ASP A 352 6.26 -4.45 15.68
CA ASP A 352 7.62 -4.08 15.20
C ASP A 352 7.68 -2.65 14.62
N ALA A 353 6.54 -1.99 14.46
CA ALA A 353 6.44 -0.59 14.04
C ALA A 353 6.73 0.43 15.15
N ASP A 354 6.82 0.01 16.41
CA ASP A 354 7.13 0.90 17.54
C ASP A 354 8.61 1.30 17.61
N GLY A 355 9.42 0.77 16.71
CA GLY A 355 10.73 1.32 16.31
C GLY A 355 11.83 1.14 17.35
N ASP A 356 12.35 -0.06 17.50
CA ASP A 356 13.73 -0.31 17.96
C ASP A 356 14.74 -0.21 16.79
#